data_535c5f7f83349b28fe7e11bf598778b0
#
_entry.id   535c5f7f83349b28fe7e11bf598778b0
#
_cell.length_a   1.000
_cell.length_b   1.000
_cell.length_c   1.000
_cell.angle_alpha   90.00
_cell.angle_beta   90.00
_cell.angle_gamma   90.00
#
_symmetry.space_group_name_H-M   'P 1'
#
loop_
_entity.id
_entity.type
_entity.pdbx_description
1 polymer ?
#
loop_
_entity_poly.entity_id
_entity_poly.type
_entity_poly.pdbx_seq_one_letter_code
_entity_poly.pdbx_strand_id
1 'polypeptide(L)'
;LREVEPNVEGTKALYAPHSAVVDYRKIAAVYAEIFKNSGGKLLLNTEFLSATTVDGGRKVFTTQSDFTTKLVINCAGLQADLIARKMGGKPNIQIIPFRGEYYVLRKESRNLVNGLVYPVPDPSLPFLDVHLTPQVDGGVEAGPNAVLATMREGYTRKDFFAREFGQMLVY
;
A
#
# COMPACT_ATOMS: atom_id res chain seq x y z
N LEU A 1 24.48 -0.24 -19.13
CA LEU A 1 23.11 -0.76 -19.11
C LEU A 1 23.05 -2.16 -19.76
N ARG A 2 23.50 -2.31 -21.01
CA ARG A 2 23.40 -3.56 -21.78
C ARG A 2 24.13 -4.77 -21.15
N GLU A 3 25.14 -4.56 -20.34
CA GLU A 3 25.85 -5.64 -19.64
C GLU A 3 25.00 -6.24 -18.50
N VAL A 4 24.12 -5.44 -17.88
CA VAL A 4 23.26 -5.84 -16.75
C VAL A 4 21.86 -6.22 -17.24
N GLU A 5 21.29 -5.39 -18.11
CA GLU A 5 19.94 -5.56 -18.68
C GLU A 5 20.01 -5.46 -20.21
N PRO A 6 20.34 -6.55 -20.90
CA PRO A 6 20.58 -6.53 -22.35
C PRO A 6 19.35 -6.19 -23.19
N ASN A 7 18.15 -6.42 -22.65
CA ASN A 7 16.87 -6.18 -23.32
C ASN A 7 16.25 -4.82 -22.98
N VAL A 8 16.97 -3.95 -22.24
CA VAL A 8 16.51 -2.62 -21.88
C VAL A 8 17.32 -1.59 -22.63
N GLU A 9 16.64 -0.66 -23.27
CA GLU A 9 17.26 0.46 -23.97
C GLU A 9 17.24 1.74 -23.14
N GLY A 10 18.27 2.56 -23.29
CA GLY A 10 18.40 3.85 -22.61
C GLY A 10 19.76 4.47 -22.85
N THR A 11 19.84 5.78 -22.71
CA THR A 11 21.09 6.55 -22.92
C THR A 11 22.07 6.42 -21.76
N LYS A 12 21.54 6.37 -20.52
CA LYS A 12 22.29 6.20 -19.28
C LYS A 12 21.43 5.47 -18.25
N ALA A 13 22.08 4.83 -17.29
CA ALA A 13 21.39 4.19 -16.16
C ALA A 13 22.22 4.37 -14.87
N LEU A 14 21.52 4.46 -13.75
CA LEU A 14 22.09 4.31 -12.42
C LEU A 14 21.95 2.84 -11.99
N TYR A 15 23.07 2.21 -11.65
CA TYR A 15 23.06 0.84 -11.15
C TYR A 15 23.08 0.80 -9.63
N ALA A 16 22.08 0.13 -9.04
CA ALA A 16 21.91 -0.02 -7.61
C ALA A 16 21.99 -1.51 -7.21
N PRO A 17 23.20 -2.08 -7.02
CA PRO A 17 23.42 -3.52 -6.87
C PRO A 17 22.85 -4.10 -5.57
N HIS A 18 22.51 -3.27 -4.59
CA HIS A 18 21.99 -3.70 -3.28
C HIS A 18 20.46 -3.60 -3.17
N SER A 19 19.76 -3.29 -4.27
CA SER A 19 18.30 -3.32 -4.31
C SER A 19 17.81 -4.76 -4.42
N ALA A 20 16.67 -5.03 -3.76
CA ALA A 20 16.09 -6.37 -3.76
C ALA A 20 14.56 -6.32 -3.66
N VAL A 21 13.91 -7.38 -4.13
CA VAL A 21 12.49 -7.63 -3.89
C VAL A 21 12.32 -8.46 -2.63
N VAL A 22 11.25 -8.19 -1.89
CA VAL A 22 10.94 -8.86 -0.65
C VAL A 22 9.47 -9.29 -0.60
N ASP A 23 9.19 -10.36 0.12
CA ASP A 23 7.83 -10.79 0.43
C ASP A 23 7.31 -10.00 1.64
N TYR A 24 6.54 -8.94 1.39
CA TYR A 24 5.98 -8.09 2.44
C TYR A 24 5.03 -8.84 3.38
N ARG A 25 4.38 -9.92 2.94
CA ARG A 25 3.54 -10.75 3.82
C ARG A 25 4.37 -11.45 4.89
N LYS A 26 5.55 -11.97 4.51
CA LYS A 26 6.50 -12.56 5.46
C LYS A 26 7.04 -11.51 6.42
N ILE A 27 7.39 -10.31 5.92
CA ILE A 27 7.84 -9.21 6.77
C ILE A 27 6.76 -8.86 7.80
N ALA A 28 5.51 -8.66 7.37
CA ALA A 28 4.40 -8.36 8.28
C ALA A 28 4.18 -9.47 9.33
N ALA A 29 4.28 -10.74 8.94
CA ALA A 29 4.18 -11.86 9.85
C ALA A 29 5.29 -11.85 10.91
N VAL A 30 6.55 -11.61 10.51
CA VAL A 30 7.68 -11.50 11.42
C VAL A 30 7.51 -10.34 12.40
N TYR A 31 7.08 -9.16 11.92
CA TYR A 31 6.78 -8.04 12.81
C TYR A 31 5.67 -8.35 13.81
N ALA A 32 4.62 -9.07 13.38
CA ALA A 32 3.56 -9.49 14.28
C ALA A 32 4.05 -10.45 15.36
N GLU A 33 4.99 -11.35 15.03
CA GLU A 33 5.63 -12.24 16.00
C GLU A 33 6.53 -11.50 16.98
N ILE A 34 7.38 -10.61 16.49
CA ILE A 34 8.25 -9.76 17.34
C ILE A 34 7.39 -8.94 18.31
N PHE A 35 6.30 -8.33 17.82
CA PHE A 35 5.39 -7.56 18.65
C PHE A 35 4.75 -8.41 19.76
N LYS A 36 4.26 -9.60 19.42
CA LYS A 36 3.67 -10.52 20.41
C LYS A 36 4.70 -11.00 21.44
N ASN A 37 5.90 -11.35 20.99
CA ASN A 37 6.98 -11.79 21.86
C ASN A 37 7.48 -10.68 22.80
N SER A 38 7.29 -9.41 22.41
CA SER A 38 7.55 -8.24 23.26
C SER A 38 6.41 -7.90 24.22
N GLY A 39 5.41 -8.77 24.35
CA GLY A 39 4.25 -8.59 25.23
C GLY A 39 3.10 -7.81 24.59
N GLY A 40 3.20 -7.47 23.31
CA GLY A 40 2.12 -6.82 22.57
C GLY A 40 0.92 -7.73 22.32
N LYS A 41 -0.28 -7.16 22.31
CA LYS A 41 -1.54 -7.89 22.06
C LYS A 41 -2.05 -7.56 20.66
N LEU A 42 -2.00 -8.52 19.74
CA LEU A 42 -2.55 -8.42 18.40
C LEU A 42 -4.00 -8.94 18.38
N LEU A 43 -4.94 -8.09 18.01
CA LEU A 43 -6.35 -8.43 17.91
C LEU A 43 -6.74 -8.44 16.43
N LEU A 44 -6.93 -9.63 15.88
CA LEU A 44 -7.45 -9.83 14.53
C LEU A 44 -8.98 -9.78 14.52
N ASN A 45 -9.59 -9.52 13.36
CA ASN A 45 -11.03 -9.40 13.18
C ASN A 45 -11.69 -8.39 14.14
N THR A 46 -10.93 -7.37 14.54
CA THR A 46 -11.34 -6.34 15.49
C THR A 46 -11.33 -4.98 14.80
N GLU A 47 -12.51 -4.50 14.39
CA GLU A 47 -12.64 -3.23 13.71
C GLU A 47 -12.69 -2.09 14.74
N PHE A 48 -11.96 -1.01 14.48
CA PHE A 48 -12.08 0.25 15.21
C PHE A 48 -13.37 0.97 14.81
N LEU A 49 -14.22 1.27 15.77
CA LEU A 49 -15.50 1.95 15.55
C LEU A 49 -15.39 3.46 15.81
N SER A 50 -14.88 3.84 16.98
CA SER A 50 -14.72 5.22 17.40
C SER A 50 -13.78 5.34 18.59
N ALA A 51 -13.43 6.57 18.96
CA ALA A 51 -12.77 6.84 20.24
C ALA A 51 -13.28 8.16 20.83
N THR A 52 -13.36 8.20 22.16
CA THR A 52 -13.74 9.42 22.94
C THR A 52 -12.61 9.78 23.87
N THR A 53 -12.51 11.08 24.19
CA THR A 53 -11.59 11.56 25.23
C THR A 53 -12.15 11.17 26.59
N VAL A 54 -11.31 10.62 27.44
CA VAL A 54 -11.60 10.34 28.85
C VAL A 54 -10.48 10.91 29.70
N ASP A 55 -10.65 10.94 31.01
CA ASP A 55 -9.60 11.41 31.91
C ASP A 55 -8.35 10.54 31.74
N GLY A 56 -7.21 11.21 31.48
CA GLY A 56 -5.91 10.59 31.27
C GLY A 56 -5.70 9.85 29.95
N GLY A 57 -6.64 9.95 28.96
CA GLY A 57 -6.42 9.23 27.69
C GLY A 57 -7.61 9.17 26.73
N ARG A 58 -7.76 8.01 26.12
CA ARG A 58 -8.80 7.72 25.13
C ARG A 58 -9.51 6.41 25.47
N LYS A 59 -10.83 6.38 25.40
CA LYS A 59 -11.61 5.14 25.34
C LYS A 59 -11.87 4.83 23.87
N VAL A 60 -11.39 3.67 23.44
CA VAL A 60 -11.49 3.13 22.08
C VAL A 60 -12.60 2.08 22.06
N PHE A 61 -13.52 2.21 21.12
CA PHE A 61 -14.61 1.28 20.87
C PHE A 61 -14.29 0.43 19.65
N THR A 62 -14.47 -0.87 19.77
CA THR A 62 -14.24 -1.82 18.68
C THR A 62 -15.39 -2.79 18.54
N THR A 63 -15.39 -3.61 17.48
CA THR A 63 -16.41 -4.63 17.25
C THR A 63 -16.39 -5.78 18.26
N GLN A 64 -15.30 -5.94 19.01
CA GLN A 64 -15.18 -7.05 19.99
C GLN A 64 -15.15 -6.57 21.44
N SER A 65 -14.43 -5.50 21.73
CA SER A 65 -14.24 -5.01 23.09
C SER A 65 -13.78 -3.56 23.11
N ASP A 66 -14.02 -2.88 24.22
CA ASP A 66 -13.55 -1.51 24.45
C ASP A 66 -12.21 -1.52 25.18
N PHE A 67 -11.39 -0.52 24.91
CA PHE A 67 -10.10 -0.34 25.54
C PHE A 67 -9.93 1.10 26.04
N THR A 68 -9.21 1.26 27.15
CA THR A 68 -8.72 2.58 27.57
C THR A 68 -7.21 2.64 27.38
N THR A 69 -6.73 3.70 26.76
CA THR A 69 -5.31 3.88 26.43
C THR A 69 -4.91 5.34 26.56
N LYS A 70 -3.64 5.60 26.87
CA LYS A 70 -3.10 6.95 26.90
C LYS A 70 -2.91 7.54 25.51
N LEU A 71 -2.59 6.69 24.51
CA LEU A 71 -2.26 7.11 23.16
C LEU A 71 -2.87 6.13 22.14
N VAL A 72 -3.35 6.68 21.03
CA VAL A 72 -3.76 5.91 19.84
C VAL A 72 -2.91 6.34 18.67
N ILE A 73 -2.28 5.38 18.00
CA ILE A 73 -1.50 5.62 16.78
C ILE A 73 -2.30 5.03 15.62
N ASN A 74 -2.65 5.90 14.67
CA ASN A 74 -3.42 5.52 13.49
C ASN A 74 -2.49 5.15 12.33
N CYS A 75 -2.36 3.86 12.05
CA CYS A 75 -1.62 3.30 10.92
C CYS A 75 -2.55 2.54 9.96
N ALA A 76 -3.77 3.03 9.74
CA ALA A 76 -4.83 2.34 9.02
C ALA A 76 -4.72 2.43 7.47
N GLY A 77 -3.57 2.84 6.92
CA GLY A 77 -3.33 2.85 5.47
C GLY A 77 -4.44 3.61 4.72
N LEU A 78 -5.10 2.94 3.77
CA LEU A 78 -6.21 3.50 2.97
C LEU A 78 -7.38 4.04 3.80
N GLN A 79 -7.52 3.63 5.06
CA GLN A 79 -8.61 4.05 5.95
C GLN A 79 -8.18 5.16 6.92
N ALA A 80 -6.92 5.64 6.87
CA ALA A 80 -6.35 6.51 7.88
C ALA A 80 -7.11 7.84 8.07
N ASP A 81 -7.58 8.49 7.01
CA ASP A 81 -8.36 9.72 7.08
C ASP A 81 -9.75 9.49 7.71
N LEU A 82 -10.37 8.34 7.42
CA LEU A 82 -11.66 7.96 8.03
C LEU A 82 -11.51 7.68 9.53
N ILE A 83 -10.45 6.96 9.92
CA ILE A 83 -10.15 6.71 11.33
C ILE A 83 -9.89 8.03 12.06
N ALA A 84 -9.12 8.94 11.47
CA ALA A 84 -8.88 10.25 12.07
C ALA A 84 -10.19 11.02 12.32
N ARG A 85 -11.15 10.98 11.37
CA ARG A 85 -12.49 11.58 11.55
C ARG A 85 -13.30 10.88 12.65
N LYS A 86 -13.30 9.55 12.68
CA LYS A 86 -13.95 8.73 13.72
C LYS A 86 -13.38 9.02 15.13
N MET A 87 -12.15 9.48 15.22
CA MET A 87 -11.50 9.92 16.46
C MET A 87 -11.80 11.38 16.85
N GLY A 88 -12.67 12.08 16.10
CA GLY A 88 -13.01 13.49 16.33
C GLY A 88 -12.06 14.48 15.66
N GLY A 89 -11.10 14.02 14.89
CA GLY A 89 -10.23 14.87 14.07
C GLY A 89 -10.97 15.45 12.87
N LYS A 90 -10.47 16.57 12.36
CA LYS A 90 -10.97 17.20 11.13
C LYS A 90 -9.82 17.35 10.14
N PRO A 91 -9.32 16.24 9.56
CA PRO A 91 -8.25 16.31 8.57
C PRO A 91 -8.76 17.08 7.35
N ASN A 92 -7.94 18.03 6.88
CA ASN A 92 -8.17 18.77 5.62
C ASN A 92 -7.65 18.02 4.39
N ILE A 93 -7.40 16.74 4.54
CA ILE A 93 -6.93 15.83 3.50
C ILE A 93 -7.89 14.65 3.36
N GLN A 94 -7.91 14.06 2.19
CA GLN A 94 -8.66 12.84 1.90
C GLN A 94 -7.77 11.88 1.08
N ILE A 95 -7.90 10.61 1.35
CA ILE A 95 -7.24 9.57 0.55
C ILE A 95 -8.13 9.24 -0.64
N ILE A 96 -7.60 9.46 -1.84
CA ILE A 96 -8.20 9.07 -3.11
C ILE A 96 -7.44 7.83 -3.61
N PRO A 97 -8.09 6.67 -3.71
CA PRO A 97 -7.40 5.43 -4.09
C PRO A 97 -7.19 5.36 -5.61
N PHE A 98 -5.98 5.01 -5.99
CA PHE A 98 -5.66 4.61 -7.36
C PHE A 98 -5.17 3.17 -7.35
N ARG A 99 -5.68 2.38 -8.27
CA ARG A 99 -5.26 1.00 -8.49
C ARG A 99 -4.14 0.96 -9.52
N GLY A 100 -3.03 0.33 -9.19
CA GLY A 100 -2.01 -0.05 -10.16
C GLY A 100 -2.46 -1.30 -10.92
N GLU A 101 -2.49 -1.24 -12.24
CA GLU A 101 -2.70 -2.43 -13.07
C GLU A 101 -1.38 -2.82 -13.71
N TYR A 102 -1.09 -4.13 -13.75
CA TYR A 102 0.16 -4.69 -14.22
C TYR A 102 -0.07 -5.70 -15.31
N TYR A 103 0.86 -5.78 -16.26
CA TYR A 103 1.03 -6.92 -17.12
C TYR A 103 1.98 -7.92 -16.46
N VAL A 104 1.63 -9.20 -16.49
CA VAL A 104 2.51 -10.28 -16.05
C VAL A 104 3.16 -10.91 -17.28
N LEU A 105 4.48 -11.00 -17.31
CA LEU A 105 5.19 -11.60 -18.40
C LEU A 105 4.91 -13.10 -18.44
N ARG A 106 4.72 -13.63 -19.65
CA ARG A 106 4.63 -15.09 -19.87
C ARG A 106 5.91 -15.76 -19.40
N LYS A 107 5.80 -17.01 -18.99
CA LYS A 107 6.92 -17.79 -18.45
C LYS A 107 8.14 -17.80 -19.38
N GLU A 108 7.90 -17.87 -20.68
CA GLU A 108 8.92 -17.89 -21.73
C GLU A 108 9.68 -16.57 -21.88
N SER A 109 9.09 -15.47 -21.39
CA SER A 109 9.64 -14.10 -21.51
C SER A 109 10.24 -13.57 -20.21
N ARG A 110 10.18 -14.31 -19.11
CA ARG A 110 10.67 -13.85 -17.82
C ARG A 110 12.17 -13.62 -17.77
N ASN A 111 12.91 -14.39 -18.56
CA ASN A 111 14.37 -14.27 -18.71
C ASN A 111 14.82 -13.02 -19.47
N LEU A 112 13.89 -12.21 -20.00
CA LEU A 112 14.21 -10.95 -20.65
C LEU A 112 14.55 -9.84 -19.63
N VAL A 113 14.24 -10.03 -18.36
CA VAL A 113 14.46 -9.07 -17.28
C VAL A 113 15.27 -9.72 -16.18
N ASN A 114 16.43 -9.17 -15.86
CA ASN A 114 17.34 -9.74 -14.86
C ASN A 114 17.13 -9.12 -13.47
N GLY A 115 16.78 -7.85 -13.41
CA GLY A 115 16.62 -7.11 -12.16
C GLY A 115 15.46 -6.13 -12.18
N LEU A 116 15.42 -5.27 -11.16
CA LEU A 116 14.47 -4.17 -11.09
C LEU A 116 14.86 -3.07 -12.08
N VAL A 117 13.96 -2.71 -12.99
CA VAL A 117 14.19 -1.65 -13.97
C VAL A 117 13.15 -0.56 -13.80
N TYR A 118 13.61 0.64 -13.47
CA TYR A 118 12.78 1.83 -13.31
C TYR A 118 13.22 2.91 -14.30
N PRO A 119 12.29 3.58 -15.00
CA PRO A 119 12.62 4.79 -15.74
C PRO A 119 12.94 5.93 -14.77
N VAL A 120 13.59 6.97 -15.26
CA VAL A 120 13.72 8.21 -14.50
C VAL A 120 12.32 8.84 -14.41
N PRO A 121 11.83 9.16 -13.20
CA PRO A 121 10.48 9.73 -13.04
C PRO A 121 10.32 11.03 -13.83
N ASP A 122 9.22 11.16 -14.55
CA ASP A 122 8.81 12.41 -15.19
C ASP A 122 8.07 13.28 -14.15
N PRO A 123 8.61 14.46 -13.76
CA PRO A 123 7.97 15.32 -12.77
C PRO A 123 6.60 15.87 -13.19
N SER A 124 6.27 15.80 -14.48
CA SER A 124 4.97 16.24 -15.01
C SER A 124 3.86 15.20 -14.79
N LEU A 125 4.22 13.95 -14.49
CA LEU A 125 3.29 12.86 -14.24
C LEU A 125 3.03 12.74 -12.74
N PRO A 126 1.75 12.61 -12.31
CA PRO A 126 1.40 12.50 -10.89
C PRO A 126 1.70 11.12 -10.28
N PHE A 127 2.11 10.15 -11.09
CA PHE A 127 2.34 8.76 -10.70
C PHE A 127 3.68 8.24 -11.22
N LEU A 128 4.15 7.15 -10.62
CA LEU A 128 5.32 6.43 -11.08
C LEU A 128 5.09 5.86 -12.48
N ASP A 129 6.12 5.92 -13.32
CA ASP A 129 6.11 5.33 -14.65
C ASP A 129 6.13 3.80 -14.59
N VAL A 130 5.85 3.17 -15.75
CA VAL A 130 5.89 1.71 -15.89
C VAL A 130 7.31 1.21 -15.64
N HIS A 131 7.45 0.26 -14.74
CA HIS A 131 8.71 -0.39 -14.41
C HIS A 131 8.60 -1.91 -14.56
N LEU A 132 9.74 -2.58 -14.64
CA LEU A 132 9.84 -4.03 -14.70
C LEU A 132 10.30 -4.55 -13.34
N THR A 133 9.52 -5.48 -12.77
CA THR A 133 9.77 -5.98 -11.42
C THR A 133 9.74 -7.50 -11.39
N PRO A 134 10.90 -8.17 -11.29
CA PRO A 134 10.94 -9.57 -10.90
C PRO A 134 10.31 -9.75 -9.52
N GLN A 135 9.51 -10.80 -9.37
CA GLN A 135 8.80 -11.14 -8.14
C GLN A 135 9.51 -12.28 -7.40
N VAL A 136 9.26 -12.39 -6.09
CA VAL A 136 9.87 -13.43 -5.24
C VAL A 136 9.49 -14.87 -5.64
N ASP A 137 8.40 -15.03 -6.37
CA ASP A 137 7.93 -16.33 -6.93
C ASP A 137 8.50 -16.63 -8.32
N GLY A 138 9.38 -15.78 -8.84
CA GLY A 138 9.97 -15.86 -10.17
C GLY A 138 9.07 -15.32 -11.28
N GLY A 139 7.96 -14.67 -10.97
CA GLY A 139 7.20 -13.86 -11.91
C GLY A 139 7.94 -12.60 -12.33
N VAL A 140 7.51 -11.95 -13.38
CA VAL A 140 7.95 -10.60 -13.77
C VAL A 140 6.73 -9.78 -14.13
N GLU A 141 6.62 -8.62 -13.53
CA GLU A 141 5.54 -7.68 -13.77
C GLU A 141 6.04 -6.43 -14.48
N ALA A 142 5.21 -5.91 -15.38
CA ALA A 142 5.41 -4.63 -16.06
C ALA A 142 4.25 -3.69 -15.71
N GLY A 143 4.53 -2.60 -15.05
CA GLY A 143 3.54 -1.64 -14.54
C GLY A 143 4.11 -0.81 -13.40
N PRO A 144 3.22 -0.12 -12.68
CA PRO A 144 1.77 0.00 -12.90
C PRO A 144 1.40 1.05 -13.96
N ASN A 145 0.17 0.97 -14.46
CA ASN A 145 -0.57 2.16 -14.81
C ASN A 145 -1.36 2.63 -13.56
N ALA A 146 -1.95 3.82 -13.61
CA ALA A 146 -2.74 4.36 -12.51
C ALA A 146 -4.20 4.53 -12.95
N VAL A 147 -5.09 3.77 -12.33
CA VAL A 147 -6.54 3.81 -12.59
C VAL A 147 -7.25 4.25 -11.32
N LEU A 148 -8.11 5.27 -11.41
CA LEU A 148 -8.93 5.67 -10.27
C LEU A 148 -9.78 4.47 -9.82
N ALA A 149 -9.64 4.09 -8.57
CA ALA A 149 -10.47 3.06 -7.97
C ALA A 149 -11.80 3.67 -7.50
N THR A 150 -12.90 2.94 -7.68
CA THR A 150 -14.25 3.38 -7.33
C THR A 150 -14.61 3.11 -5.87
N MET A 151 -13.70 2.48 -5.13
CA MET A 151 -13.73 2.31 -3.68
C MET A 151 -12.31 2.14 -3.14
N ARG A 152 -12.11 2.34 -1.84
CA ARG A 152 -10.77 2.29 -1.22
C ARG A 152 -10.09 0.94 -1.38
N GLU A 153 -10.82 -0.13 -1.19
CA GLU A 153 -10.36 -1.52 -1.40
C GLU A 153 -10.72 -2.03 -2.81
N GLY A 154 -10.65 -1.15 -3.82
CA GLY A 154 -11.02 -1.44 -5.19
C GLY A 154 -9.87 -2.07 -5.99
N TYR A 155 -9.62 -3.37 -5.81
CA TYR A 155 -8.53 -4.10 -6.47
C TYR A 155 -8.91 -4.66 -7.84
N THR A 156 -10.21 -4.72 -8.17
CA THR A 156 -10.69 -5.19 -9.47
C THR A 156 -11.53 -4.14 -10.19
N ARG A 157 -11.76 -4.33 -11.50
CA ARG A 157 -12.60 -3.42 -12.30
C ARG A 157 -14.08 -3.48 -11.94
N LYS A 158 -14.50 -4.49 -11.17
CA LYS A 158 -15.90 -4.69 -10.77
C LYS A 158 -16.19 -4.11 -9.37
N ASP A 159 -15.14 -3.77 -8.63
CA ASP A 159 -15.29 -3.24 -7.28
C ASP A 159 -15.84 -1.83 -7.34
N PHE A 160 -17.04 -1.65 -6.80
CA PHE A 160 -17.73 -0.37 -6.77
C PHE A 160 -18.49 -0.19 -5.47
N PHE A 161 -18.30 0.95 -4.83
CA PHE A 161 -19.07 1.35 -3.67
C PHE A 161 -19.53 2.81 -3.80
N ALA A 162 -20.82 3.00 -4.07
CA ALA A 162 -21.42 4.29 -4.44
C ALA A 162 -21.13 5.40 -3.42
N ARG A 163 -21.15 5.10 -2.12
CA ARG A 163 -20.86 6.06 -1.05
C ARG A 163 -19.43 6.58 -1.10
N GLU A 164 -18.45 5.69 -1.24
CA GLU A 164 -17.03 6.08 -1.30
C GLU A 164 -16.75 6.84 -2.60
N PHE A 165 -17.28 6.34 -3.72
CA PHE A 165 -17.14 7.01 -5.00
C PHE A 165 -17.72 8.44 -4.97
N GLY A 166 -18.93 8.61 -4.40
CA GLY A 166 -19.54 9.92 -4.24
C GLY A 166 -18.69 10.88 -3.37
N GLN A 167 -18.04 10.36 -2.32
CA GLN A 167 -17.14 11.15 -1.48
C GLN A 167 -15.88 11.62 -2.22
N MET A 168 -15.39 10.85 -3.19
CA MET A 168 -14.23 11.21 -4.02
C MET A 168 -14.56 12.32 -5.02
N LEU A 169 -15.79 12.36 -5.53
CA LEU A 169 -16.20 13.34 -6.54
C LEU A 169 -16.45 14.75 -5.98
N VAL A 170 -16.61 14.90 -4.66
CA VAL A 170 -16.90 16.19 -4.02
C VAL A 170 -15.68 16.79 -3.31
N TYR A 171 -14.52 16.19 -3.47
CA TYR A 171 -13.24 16.70 -2.98
C TYR A 171 -12.54 17.51 -4.08
#